data_b0b1f73483f7903e16b981cf2070417f
#
_entry.id   b0b1f73483f7903e16b981cf2070417f
#
_cell.length_a   1.000
_cell.length_b   1.000
_cell.length_c   1.000
_cell.angle_alpha   90.00
_cell.angle_beta   90.00
_cell.angle_gamma   90.00
#
_symmetry.space_group_name_H-M   'P 1'
#
loop_
_entity.id
_entity.type
_entity.pdbx_description
1 polymer ?
#
loop_
_entity_poly.entity_id
_entity_poly.type
_entity_poly.pdbx_seq_one_letter_code
_entity_poly.pdbx_strand_id
1 'polypeptide(L)'
;MTKKHKISILEMTDMIVVGVIIAQAIGRWGNFFNGEAYGPVTTLDNLKQLHIPQFIINGMNINGVYYHPTFLYESLWNILGFIFLIILKHTNKLKTGQLTGTYFIWYSVGRFFIESLRQDSLMLFGILKQAQIISIILIIIGIIIIFVSRKNKKYCEE
;
A
#
# COMPACT_ATOMS: atom_id res chain seq x y z
N MET A 1 4.91 34.20 -24.94
CA MET A 1 5.92 33.93 -23.90
C MET A 1 5.35 32.85 -22.95
N THR A 2 5.65 31.58 -23.17
CA THR A 2 5.22 30.47 -22.32
C THR A 2 6.14 30.43 -21.11
N LYS A 3 5.64 30.88 -19.95
CA LYS A 3 6.30 30.64 -18.68
C LYS A 3 6.42 29.10 -18.49
N LYS A 4 7.62 28.55 -18.56
CA LYS A 4 7.89 27.18 -18.12
C LYS A 4 7.57 27.11 -16.62
N HIS A 5 6.42 26.56 -16.26
CA HIS A 5 6.12 26.22 -14.87
C HIS A 5 7.13 25.18 -14.41
N LYS A 6 8.03 25.56 -13.53
CA LYS A 6 8.93 24.63 -12.86
C LYS A 6 8.12 23.91 -11.78
N ILE A 7 7.46 22.81 -12.18
CA ILE A 7 6.76 21.92 -11.23
C ILE A 7 7.84 21.34 -10.28
N SER A 8 7.63 21.46 -8.99
CA SER A 8 8.55 20.85 -8.01
C SER A 8 8.42 19.32 -8.01
N ILE A 9 9.48 18.62 -7.64
CA ILE A 9 9.46 17.15 -7.55
C ILE A 9 8.34 16.68 -6.61
N LEU A 10 8.14 17.38 -5.49
CA LEU A 10 7.10 17.05 -4.53
C LEU A 10 5.68 17.24 -5.06
N GLU A 11 5.45 18.26 -5.91
CA GLU A 11 4.16 18.43 -6.60
C GLU A 11 3.87 17.29 -7.55
N MET A 12 4.88 16.91 -8.33
CA MET A 12 4.75 15.80 -9.26
C MET A 12 4.49 14.47 -8.52
N THR A 13 5.18 14.21 -7.41
CA THR A 13 4.95 13.01 -6.61
C THR A 13 3.57 13.00 -5.97
N ASP A 14 3.07 14.13 -5.44
CA ASP A 14 1.72 14.24 -4.88
C ASP A 14 0.62 13.93 -5.92
N MET A 15 0.84 14.26 -7.19
CA MET A 15 -0.09 13.89 -8.28
C MET A 15 -0.05 12.38 -8.57
N ILE A 16 1.14 11.77 -8.52
CA ILE A 16 1.36 10.38 -8.93
C ILE A 16 0.95 9.38 -7.86
N VAL A 17 1.17 9.67 -6.56
CA VAL A 17 0.98 8.68 -5.48
C VAL A 17 -0.46 8.14 -5.39
N VAL A 18 -1.46 8.94 -5.76
CA VAL A 18 -2.86 8.51 -5.80
C VAL A 18 -3.08 7.45 -6.87
N GLY A 19 -2.43 7.61 -8.04
CA GLY A 19 -2.45 6.60 -9.09
C GLY A 19 -1.64 5.35 -8.73
N VAL A 20 -0.52 5.53 -8.03
CA VAL A 20 0.34 4.42 -7.62
C VAL A 20 -0.37 3.49 -6.64
N ILE A 21 -1.04 4.02 -5.63
CA ILE A 21 -1.70 3.17 -4.61
C ILE A 21 -2.84 2.34 -5.21
N ILE A 22 -3.61 2.88 -6.15
CA ILE A 22 -4.66 2.08 -6.84
C ILE A 22 -4.05 1.06 -7.80
N ALA A 23 -2.97 1.41 -8.49
CA ALA A 23 -2.24 0.47 -9.33
C ALA A 23 -1.66 -0.69 -8.50
N GLN A 24 -1.16 -0.41 -7.30
CA GLN A 24 -0.72 -1.44 -6.35
C GLN A 24 -1.89 -2.35 -5.92
N ALA A 25 -3.07 -1.80 -5.62
CA ALA A 25 -4.24 -2.60 -5.28
C ALA A 25 -4.62 -3.59 -6.39
N ILE A 26 -4.60 -3.13 -7.64
CA ILE A 26 -4.88 -3.96 -8.83
C ILE A 26 -3.76 -4.99 -9.03
N GLY A 27 -2.50 -4.57 -8.89
CA GLY A 27 -1.34 -5.44 -9.09
C GLY A 27 -1.30 -6.65 -8.15
N ARG A 28 -1.91 -6.56 -6.96
CA ARG A 28 -2.02 -7.69 -6.01
C ARG A 28 -2.86 -8.85 -6.54
N TRP A 29 -3.79 -8.60 -7.44
CA TRP A 29 -4.52 -9.66 -8.10
C TRP A 29 -3.65 -10.51 -9.02
N GLY A 30 -2.54 -9.95 -9.53
CA GLY A 30 -1.53 -10.74 -10.25
C GLY A 30 -0.96 -11.87 -9.40
N ASN A 31 -0.68 -11.63 -8.12
CA ASN A 31 -0.22 -12.69 -7.20
C ASN A 31 -1.25 -13.82 -7.04
N PHE A 32 -2.54 -13.48 -7.02
CA PHE A 32 -3.61 -14.46 -6.97
C PHE A 32 -3.64 -15.34 -8.21
N PHE A 33 -3.57 -14.75 -9.40
CA PHE A 33 -3.57 -15.50 -10.66
C PHE A 33 -2.30 -16.34 -10.85
N ASN A 34 -1.17 -15.90 -10.30
CA ASN A 34 0.10 -16.63 -10.33
C ASN A 34 0.19 -17.73 -9.24
N GLY A 35 -0.74 -17.76 -8.27
CA GLY A 35 -0.70 -18.70 -7.15
C GLY A 35 0.48 -18.48 -6.20
N GLU A 36 0.89 -17.21 -6.00
CA GLU A 36 2.03 -16.82 -5.17
C GLU A 36 1.64 -15.84 -4.07
N ALA A 37 2.56 -15.58 -3.13
CA ALA A 37 2.39 -14.58 -2.08
C ALA A 37 1.17 -14.84 -1.18
N TYR A 38 0.87 -16.10 -0.87
CA TYR A 38 -0.21 -16.50 0.05
C TYR A 38 0.25 -16.46 1.50
N GLY A 39 -0.76 -16.40 2.40
CA GLY A 39 -0.55 -16.34 3.85
C GLY A 39 -0.40 -17.71 4.51
N PRO A 40 -0.57 -17.80 5.82
CA PRO A 40 -0.50 -19.05 6.56
C PRO A 40 -1.63 -20.02 6.17
N VAL A 41 -1.41 -21.29 6.48
CA VAL A 41 -2.41 -22.35 6.32
C VAL A 41 -3.67 -22.00 7.13
N THR A 42 -4.82 -22.27 6.54
CA THR A 42 -6.13 -22.03 7.16
C THR A 42 -7.10 -23.16 6.82
N THR A 43 -8.33 -23.03 7.25
CA THR A 43 -9.41 -23.99 6.96
C THR A 43 -10.46 -23.39 6.04
N LEU A 44 -11.17 -24.25 5.31
CA LEU A 44 -12.30 -23.82 4.48
C LEU A 44 -13.36 -23.05 5.29
N ASP A 45 -13.62 -23.50 6.52
CA ASP A 45 -14.63 -22.89 7.38
C ASP A 45 -14.22 -21.48 7.82
N ASN A 46 -12.95 -21.27 8.14
CA ASN A 46 -12.41 -19.93 8.44
C ASN A 46 -12.57 -18.98 7.25
N LEU A 47 -12.26 -19.43 6.03
CA LEU A 47 -12.41 -18.59 4.84
C LEU A 47 -13.88 -18.23 4.56
N LYS A 48 -14.81 -19.16 4.81
CA LYS A 48 -16.25 -18.92 4.71
C LYS A 48 -16.74 -17.94 5.80
N GLN A 49 -16.27 -18.07 7.05
CA GLN A 49 -16.61 -17.14 8.13
C GLN A 49 -16.13 -15.72 7.85
N LEU A 50 -14.99 -15.57 7.18
CA LEU A 50 -14.47 -14.27 6.72
C LEU A 50 -15.24 -13.72 5.50
N HIS A 51 -16.31 -14.38 5.06
CA HIS A 51 -17.15 -13.99 3.91
C HIS A 51 -16.33 -13.82 2.61
N ILE A 52 -15.25 -14.60 2.46
CA ILE A 52 -14.42 -14.56 1.25
C ILE A 52 -15.21 -15.21 0.10
N PRO A 53 -15.28 -14.56 -1.08
CA PRO A 53 -15.96 -15.11 -2.25
C PRO A 53 -15.44 -16.49 -2.65
N GLN A 54 -16.35 -17.37 -3.07
CA GLN A 54 -16.04 -18.77 -3.38
C GLN A 54 -14.93 -18.94 -4.44
N PHE A 55 -14.87 -18.06 -5.44
CA PHE A 55 -13.83 -18.11 -6.47
C PHE A 55 -12.42 -17.84 -5.90
N ILE A 56 -12.32 -16.98 -4.88
CA ILE A 56 -11.06 -16.73 -4.17
C ILE A 56 -10.71 -17.93 -3.30
N ILE A 57 -11.69 -18.51 -2.58
CA ILE A 57 -11.47 -19.72 -1.77
C ILE A 57 -10.93 -20.86 -2.65
N ASN A 58 -11.50 -21.04 -3.83
CA ASN A 58 -11.04 -22.05 -4.76
C ASN A 58 -9.60 -21.81 -5.26
N GLY A 59 -9.24 -20.55 -5.53
CA GLY A 59 -7.88 -20.17 -5.92
C GLY A 59 -6.85 -20.25 -4.79
N MET A 60 -7.31 -20.18 -3.52
CA MET A 60 -6.45 -20.34 -2.34
C MET A 60 -6.31 -21.80 -1.88
N ASN A 61 -6.91 -22.74 -2.60
CA ASN A 61 -6.69 -24.17 -2.40
C ASN A 61 -5.51 -24.63 -3.27
N ILE A 62 -4.34 -24.73 -2.67
CA ILE A 62 -3.12 -25.15 -3.34
C ILE A 62 -2.79 -26.57 -2.88
N ASN A 63 -2.82 -27.53 -3.78
CA ASN A 63 -2.56 -28.97 -3.49
C ASN A 63 -3.40 -29.54 -2.33
N GLY A 64 -4.67 -29.12 -2.20
CA GLY A 64 -5.59 -29.57 -1.16
C GLY A 64 -5.46 -28.85 0.18
N VAL A 65 -4.56 -27.86 0.29
CA VAL A 65 -4.38 -27.04 1.49
C VAL A 65 -4.88 -25.63 1.23
N TYR A 66 -5.67 -25.09 2.16
CA TYR A 66 -6.19 -23.73 2.08
C TYR A 66 -5.24 -22.74 2.74
N TYR A 67 -5.07 -21.56 2.12
CA TYR A 67 -4.21 -20.48 2.60
C TYR A 67 -4.98 -19.18 2.74
N HIS A 68 -4.52 -18.31 3.65
CA HIS A 68 -5.06 -16.95 3.77
C HIS A 68 -4.73 -16.11 2.52
N PRO A 69 -5.73 -15.41 1.95
CA PRO A 69 -5.55 -14.57 0.75
C PRO A 69 -4.91 -13.23 1.12
N THR A 70 -3.62 -13.20 1.40
CA THR A 70 -2.89 -11.97 1.75
C THR A 70 -2.93 -10.92 0.64
N PHE A 71 -3.00 -11.34 -0.62
CA PHE A 71 -3.21 -10.44 -1.76
C PHE A 71 -4.50 -9.61 -1.61
N LEU A 72 -5.59 -10.24 -1.13
CA LEU A 72 -6.87 -9.58 -0.93
C LEU A 72 -6.78 -8.54 0.20
N TYR A 73 -6.14 -8.90 1.31
CA TYR A 73 -5.93 -7.99 2.44
C TYR A 73 -5.13 -6.76 2.02
N GLU A 74 -4.05 -6.97 1.25
CA GLU A 74 -3.21 -5.89 0.74
C GLU A 74 -3.94 -5.02 -0.29
N SER A 75 -4.73 -5.65 -1.17
CA SER A 75 -5.57 -4.94 -2.14
C SER A 75 -6.60 -4.06 -1.45
N LEU A 76 -7.33 -4.60 -0.47
CA LEU A 76 -8.32 -3.83 0.31
C LEU A 76 -7.68 -2.69 1.10
N TRP A 77 -6.54 -2.92 1.72
CA TRP A 77 -5.78 -1.88 2.42
C TRP A 77 -5.38 -0.73 1.48
N ASN A 78 -4.92 -1.06 0.28
CA ASN A 78 -4.55 -0.07 -0.72
C ASN A 78 -5.78 0.67 -1.29
N ILE A 79 -6.93 0.00 -1.45
CA ILE A 79 -8.19 0.67 -1.83
C ILE A 79 -8.64 1.65 -0.75
N LEU A 80 -8.59 1.27 0.53
CA LEU A 80 -8.89 2.17 1.63
C LEU A 80 -7.92 3.36 1.65
N GLY A 81 -6.64 3.12 1.42
CA GLY A 81 -5.63 4.16 1.30
C GLY A 81 -5.89 5.10 0.14
N PHE A 82 -6.30 4.58 -1.01
CA PHE A 82 -6.69 5.38 -2.17
C PHE A 82 -7.86 6.33 -1.83
N ILE A 83 -8.91 5.80 -1.22
CA ILE A 83 -10.06 6.61 -0.80
C ILE A 83 -9.62 7.68 0.20
N PHE A 84 -8.81 7.31 1.18
CA PHE A 84 -8.28 8.22 2.19
C PHE A 84 -7.45 9.35 1.57
N LEU A 85 -6.54 9.04 0.64
CA LEU A 85 -5.72 10.05 -0.04
C LEU A 85 -6.58 10.99 -0.91
N ILE A 86 -7.63 10.47 -1.58
CA ILE A 86 -8.56 11.31 -2.33
C ILE A 86 -9.29 12.29 -1.39
N ILE A 87 -9.82 11.80 -0.28
CA ILE A 87 -10.50 12.65 0.72
C ILE A 87 -9.55 13.74 1.21
N LEU A 88 -8.33 13.37 1.59
CA LEU A 88 -7.31 14.32 2.03
C LEU A 88 -7.00 15.37 0.96
N LYS A 89 -6.84 14.96 -0.28
CA LYS A 89 -6.58 15.86 -1.41
C LYS A 89 -7.69 16.90 -1.56
N HIS A 90 -8.96 16.50 -1.39
CA HIS A 90 -10.11 17.40 -1.53
C HIS A 90 -10.32 18.34 -0.32
N THR A 91 -9.63 18.13 0.79
CA THR A 91 -9.75 19.04 1.95
C THR A 91 -9.11 20.42 1.71
N ASN A 92 -8.28 20.59 0.69
CA ASN A 92 -7.51 21.80 0.38
C ASN A 92 -6.66 22.32 1.55
N LYS A 93 -6.37 21.46 2.55
CA LYS A 93 -5.57 21.82 3.74
C LYS A 93 -4.13 21.36 3.63
N LEU A 94 -3.85 20.45 2.70
CA LEU A 94 -2.52 19.88 2.53
C LEU A 94 -1.56 20.86 1.85
N LYS A 95 -0.32 20.80 2.26
CA LYS A 95 0.80 21.47 1.61
C LYS A 95 1.52 20.50 0.69
N THR A 96 2.16 21.03 -0.34
CA THR A 96 2.93 20.26 -1.32
C THR A 96 3.93 19.33 -0.64
N GLY A 97 3.87 18.04 -0.94
CA GLY A 97 4.67 16.96 -0.36
C GLY A 97 3.97 16.19 0.76
N GLN A 98 2.92 16.73 1.38
CA GLN A 98 2.25 16.04 2.49
C GLN A 98 1.43 14.83 2.04
N LEU A 99 0.87 14.86 0.84
CA LEU A 99 0.16 13.72 0.28
C LEU A 99 1.10 12.55 0.03
N THR A 100 2.29 12.82 -0.51
CA THR A 100 3.36 11.83 -0.71
C THR A 100 3.83 11.22 0.61
N GLY A 101 4.08 12.05 1.63
CA GLY A 101 4.47 11.57 2.95
C GLY A 101 3.38 10.69 3.59
N THR A 102 2.10 11.05 3.45
CA THR A 102 0.96 10.27 3.93
C THR A 102 0.86 8.92 3.21
N TYR A 103 1.05 8.90 1.90
CA TYR A 103 1.10 7.66 1.12
C TYR A 103 2.20 6.72 1.62
N PHE A 104 3.42 7.22 1.84
CA PHE A 104 4.53 6.39 2.34
C PHE A 104 4.19 5.75 3.69
N ILE A 105 3.61 6.51 4.61
CA ILE A 105 3.21 5.99 5.92
C ILE A 105 2.11 4.93 5.76
N TRP A 106 1.03 5.26 5.04
CA TRP A 106 -0.11 4.37 4.88
C TRP A 106 0.28 3.03 4.25
N TYR A 107 0.94 3.08 3.09
CA TYR A 107 1.37 1.89 2.37
C TYR A 107 2.31 1.03 3.22
N SER A 108 3.29 1.66 3.86
CA SER A 108 4.31 0.95 4.65
C SER A 108 3.75 0.31 5.91
N VAL A 109 2.77 0.93 6.57
CA VAL A 109 2.06 0.33 7.70
C VAL A 109 1.35 -0.96 7.26
N GLY A 110 0.56 -0.90 6.18
CA GLY A 110 -0.10 -2.09 5.65
C GLY A 110 0.89 -3.18 5.23
N ARG A 111 1.96 -2.78 4.53
CA ARG A 111 2.99 -3.70 4.07
C ARG A 111 3.73 -4.37 5.24
N PHE A 112 4.02 -3.64 6.30
CA PHE A 112 4.67 -4.19 7.50
C PHE A 112 3.84 -5.31 8.14
N PHE A 113 2.55 -5.08 8.35
CA PHE A 113 1.66 -6.08 8.97
C PHE A 113 1.38 -7.26 8.05
N ILE A 114 1.06 -7.01 6.77
CA ILE A 114 0.73 -8.09 5.83
C ILE A 114 1.95 -8.95 5.54
N GLU A 115 3.15 -8.37 5.45
CA GLU A 115 4.38 -9.13 5.27
C GLU A 115 4.63 -10.11 6.42
N SER A 116 4.22 -9.79 7.65
CA SER A 116 4.35 -10.74 8.77
C SER A 116 3.53 -12.02 8.57
N LEU A 117 2.42 -11.93 7.83
CA LEU A 117 1.56 -13.08 7.51
C LEU A 117 2.07 -13.92 6.33
N ARG A 118 2.98 -13.41 5.49
CA ARG A 118 3.47 -14.14 4.31
C ARG A 118 4.45 -15.24 4.70
N GLN A 119 4.31 -16.41 4.07
CA GLN A 119 5.21 -17.55 4.31
C GLN A 119 6.45 -17.53 3.40
N ASP A 120 6.33 -16.99 2.20
CA ASP A 120 7.36 -16.94 1.16
C ASP A 120 8.26 -15.70 1.22
N SER A 121 8.35 -15.04 2.38
CA SER A 121 9.09 -13.79 2.55
C SER A 121 10.59 -14.02 2.68
N LEU A 122 11.38 -13.19 1.99
CA LEU A 122 12.83 -13.17 2.13
C LEU A 122 13.22 -12.63 3.52
N MET A 123 13.94 -13.44 4.27
CA MET A 123 14.51 -13.07 5.58
C MET A 123 15.83 -12.34 5.42
N LEU A 124 15.99 -11.21 6.08
CA LEU A 124 17.26 -10.50 6.20
C LEU A 124 17.81 -10.72 7.62
N PHE A 125 19.05 -11.19 7.72
CA PHE A 125 19.72 -11.48 8.99
C PHE A 125 18.96 -12.44 9.92
N GLY A 126 18.02 -13.25 9.41
CA GLY A 126 17.31 -14.27 10.18
C GLY A 126 16.25 -13.76 11.18
N ILE A 127 16.05 -12.46 11.34
CA ILE A 127 15.17 -11.86 12.35
C ILE A 127 14.01 -11.08 11.72
N LEU A 128 14.28 -10.24 10.74
CA LEU A 128 13.28 -9.39 10.09
C LEU A 128 13.15 -9.73 8.61
N LYS A 129 11.94 -9.63 8.11
CA LYS A 129 11.67 -9.75 6.67
C LYS A 129 12.12 -8.48 5.95
N GLN A 130 12.75 -8.63 4.79
CA GLN A 130 13.27 -7.51 4.02
C GLN A 130 12.25 -6.39 3.80
N ALA A 131 11.01 -6.75 3.48
CA ALA A 131 9.94 -5.77 3.27
C ALA A 131 9.57 -5.01 4.56
N GLN A 132 9.74 -5.58 5.74
CA GLN A 132 9.49 -4.89 7.02
C GLN A 132 10.53 -3.79 7.28
N ILE A 133 11.80 -4.07 7.00
CA ILE A 133 12.87 -3.07 7.14
C ILE A 133 12.62 -1.90 6.19
N ILE A 134 12.31 -2.18 4.93
CA ILE A 134 11.98 -1.15 3.94
C ILE A 134 10.77 -0.34 4.39
N SER A 135 9.75 -1.00 4.96
CA SER A 135 8.56 -0.32 5.47
C SER A 135 8.87 0.66 6.60
N ILE A 136 9.73 0.28 7.55
CA ILE A 136 10.15 1.17 8.65
C ILE A 136 10.88 2.40 8.07
N ILE A 137 11.80 2.19 7.13
CA ILE A 137 12.54 3.29 6.48
C ILE A 137 11.57 4.24 5.78
N LEU A 138 10.60 3.71 5.02
CA LEU A 138 9.62 4.53 4.32
C LEU A 138 8.69 5.28 5.26
N ILE A 139 8.32 4.72 6.42
CA ILE A 139 7.56 5.44 7.46
C ILE A 139 8.36 6.64 7.96
N ILE A 140 9.64 6.46 8.28
CA ILE A 140 10.51 7.54 8.75
C ILE A 140 10.63 8.63 7.66
N ILE A 141 10.88 8.25 6.41
CA ILE A 141 10.94 9.18 5.28
C ILE A 141 9.61 9.93 5.13
N GLY A 142 8.48 9.24 5.21
CA GLY A 142 7.14 9.85 5.12
C GLY A 142 6.92 10.90 6.21
N ILE A 143 7.30 10.61 7.45
CA ILE A 143 7.24 11.55 8.57
C ILE A 143 8.11 12.78 8.29
N ILE A 144 9.37 12.58 7.86
CA ILE A 144 10.29 13.67 7.54
C ILE A 144 9.70 14.56 6.43
N ILE A 145 9.18 13.96 5.35
CA ILE A 145 8.55 14.72 4.25
C ILE A 145 7.39 15.56 4.79
N ILE A 146 6.50 15.01 5.62
CA ILE A 146 5.38 15.76 6.19
C ILE A 146 5.87 16.95 7.03
N PHE A 147 6.92 16.77 7.84
CA PHE A 147 7.45 17.84 8.67
C PHE A 147 8.12 18.95 7.84
N VAL A 148 8.94 18.57 6.87
CA VAL A 148 9.61 19.53 5.97
C VAL A 148 8.60 20.30 5.14
N SER A 149 7.57 19.60 4.65
CA SER A 149 6.51 20.15 3.80
C SER A 149 5.59 21.15 4.54
N ARG A 150 5.65 21.25 5.87
CA ARG A 150 4.88 22.26 6.63
C ARG A 150 5.19 23.72 6.22
N LYS A 151 6.35 23.97 5.65
CA LYS A 151 6.79 25.28 5.18
C LYS A 151 6.44 25.54 3.71
N ASN A 152 5.96 24.54 2.97
CA ASN A 152 5.63 24.65 1.56
C ASN A 152 4.29 25.38 1.34
N LYS A 153 4.04 25.78 0.08
CA LYS A 153 2.76 26.32 -0.35
C LYS A 153 1.65 25.29 -0.23
N LYS A 154 0.40 25.72 -0.16
CA LYS A 154 -0.74 24.81 -0.21
C LYS A 154 -0.83 24.12 -1.56
N TYR A 155 -1.27 22.87 -1.56
CA TYR A 155 -1.33 22.00 -2.75
C TYR A 155 -2.26 22.51 -3.87
N CYS A 156 -3.20 23.39 -3.58
CA CYS A 156 -4.22 23.90 -4.54
C CYS A 156 -4.19 25.43 -4.74
N GLU A 157 -3.11 26.12 -4.42
CA GLU A 157 -3.00 27.58 -4.61
C GLU A 157 -2.40 27.99 -5.98
N GLU A 158 -2.46 27.12 -7.00
CA GLU A 158 -2.05 27.48 -8.38
C GLU A 158 -3.20 27.43 -9.35
#